data_34a7f769b291512cb89b8243e17cea3a
#
_entry.id   34a7f769b291512cb89b8243e17cea3a
#
_cell.length_a   1.000
_cell.length_b   1.000
_cell.length_c   1.000
_cell.angle_alpha   90.00
_cell.angle_beta   90.00
_cell.angle_gamma   90.00
#
_symmetry.space_group_name_H-M   'P 1'
#
loop_
_entity.id
_entity.type
_entity.pdbx_description
1 polymer ?
#
loop_
_entity_poly.entity_id
_entity_poly.type
_entity_poly.pdbx_seq_one_letter_code
_entity_poly.pdbx_strand_id
1 'polypeptide(L)'
;MCIRDRTKVTEIVVHFRETPHQMFRCEGGHCPRANKLILRLQPNEGIVLKFGMKVPGPGFDVKQVMMDFSYSDLGGLPAGDAYARLIEDCIQGDQTLFTRSDAVDASWRFFNPVLKYWQEHPDAPLYGYPVGTWGPLESEAMMREHGAEWTNPCKNLTNTDEYCEL
;
A
#
# COMPACT_ATOMS: atom_id res chain seq x y z
N MET A 1 2.36 17.07 -12.27
CA MET A 1 2.54 15.65 -11.92
C MET A 1 3.73 15.13 -12.70
N CYS A 2 4.88 14.89 -12.07
CA CYS A 2 6.04 14.34 -12.75
C CYS A 2 5.85 12.83 -12.92
N ILE A 3 5.50 12.41 -14.14
CA ILE A 3 5.22 10.99 -14.51
C ILE A 3 6.54 10.24 -14.83
N ARG A 4 7.65 10.56 -14.17
CA ARG A 4 8.93 9.90 -14.38
C ARG A 4 9.45 9.21 -13.12
N ASP A 5 8.55 8.60 -12.37
CA ASP A 5 8.96 7.74 -11.27
C ASP A 5 9.62 6.49 -11.83
N ARG A 6 10.77 6.15 -11.29
CA ARG A 6 11.57 5.00 -11.77
C ARG A 6 10.94 3.66 -11.44
N THR A 7 10.04 3.63 -10.47
CA THR A 7 9.38 2.41 -9.99
C THR A 7 7.88 2.63 -9.93
N LYS A 8 7.13 1.74 -10.55
CA LYS A 8 5.67 1.72 -10.44
C LYS A 8 5.28 0.75 -9.34
N VAL A 9 4.95 1.26 -8.18
CA VAL A 9 4.46 0.46 -7.05
C VAL A 9 3.17 1.05 -6.56
N THR A 10 2.17 0.20 -6.41
CA THR A 10 0.92 0.58 -5.76
C THR A 10 0.61 -0.47 -4.70
N GLU A 11 0.64 -0.05 -3.44
CA GLU A 11 0.39 -0.91 -2.28
C GLU A 11 -0.57 -0.24 -1.31
N ILE A 12 -1.36 -1.06 -0.64
CA ILE A 12 -2.12 -0.65 0.54
C ILE A 12 -1.54 -1.38 1.74
N VAL A 13 -1.03 -0.62 2.71
CA VAL A 13 -0.44 -1.18 3.93
C VAL A 13 -1.35 -0.92 5.11
N VAL A 14 -1.85 -2.01 5.72
CA VAL A 14 -2.64 -1.95 6.94
C VAL A 14 -1.75 -2.29 8.12
N HIS A 15 -1.52 -1.31 8.98
CA HIS A 15 -0.83 -1.49 10.25
C HIS A 15 -1.84 -1.88 11.32
N PHE A 16 -1.73 -3.08 11.86
CA PHE A 16 -2.55 -3.48 12.99
C PHE A 16 -2.07 -2.79 14.27
N ARG A 17 -2.96 -2.61 15.20
CA ARG A 17 -2.60 -2.09 16.52
C ARG A 17 -1.73 -3.10 17.27
N GLU A 18 -0.83 -2.61 18.09
CA GLU A 18 -0.08 -3.46 19.01
C GLU A 18 -1.03 -4.16 19.98
N THR A 19 -0.69 -5.40 20.34
CA THR A 19 -1.48 -6.13 21.33
C THR A 19 -1.29 -5.47 22.72
N PRO A 20 -2.36 -5.25 23.49
CA PRO A 20 -2.26 -4.61 24.79
C PRO A 20 -1.47 -5.45 25.81
N HIS A 21 -1.36 -6.75 25.57
CA HIS A 21 -0.58 -7.67 26.39
C HIS A 21 0.32 -8.52 25.51
N GLN A 22 1.62 -8.44 25.76
CA GLN A 22 2.58 -9.34 25.14
C GLN A 22 2.85 -10.50 26.11
N MET A 23 2.39 -11.71 25.73
CA MET A 23 2.63 -12.92 26.50
C MET A 23 4.09 -13.40 26.43
N PHE A 24 4.81 -12.98 25.39
CA PHE A 24 6.17 -13.42 25.11
C PHE A 24 7.13 -12.28 25.33
N ARG A 25 8.26 -12.57 25.99
CA ARG A 25 9.31 -11.59 26.18
C ARG A 25 10.11 -11.45 24.89
N CYS A 26 10.47 -10.24 24.59
CA CYS A 26 11.38 -9.94 23.49
C CYS A 26 12.80 -9.89 24.07
N GLU A 27 13.66 -10.81 23.68
CA GLU A 27 15.07 -10.71 24.02
C GLU A 27 15.71 -9.54 23.27
N GLY A 28 16.53 -8.75 23.96
CA GLY A 28 17.25 -7.63 23.38
C GLY A 28 16.45 -6.36 23.13
N GLY A 29 15.24 -6.22 23.71
CA GLY A 29 14.46 -4.96 23.61
C GLY A 29 13.79 -4.73 22.24
N HIS A 30 13.90 -5.65 21.31
CA HIS A 30 13.25 -5.58 20.01
C HIS A 30 12.02 -6.50 20.00
N CYS A 31 10.90 -5.98 20.46
CA CYS A 31 9.63 -6.64 20.27
C CYS A 31 9.27 -6.67 18.78
N PRO A 32 8.69 -7.79 18.27
CA PRO A 32 8.14 -7.79 16.93
C PRO A 32 7.19 -6.60 16.80
N ARG A 33 7.41 -5.80 15.77
CA ARG A 33 6.49 -4.70 15.45
C ARG A 33 5.09 -5.26 15.27
N ALA A 34 4.09 -4.42 15.43
CA ALA A 34 2.69 -4.77 15.13
C ALA A 34 2.58 -5.49 13.78
N ASN A 35 1.64 -6.39 13.68
CA ASN A 35 1.39 -7.13 12.44
C ASN A 35 1.04 -6.15 11.31
N LYS A 36 1.39 -6.54 10.08
CA LYS A 36 1.09 -5.74 8.88
C LYS A 36 0.48 -6.63 7.81
N LEU A 37 -0.55 -6.13 7.16
CA LEU A 37 -1.10 -6.69 5.95
C LEU A 37 -0.76 -5.74 4.80
N ILE A 38 -0.14 -6.26 3.75
CA ILE A 38 0.24 -5.52 2.56
C ILE A 38 -0.54 -6.10 1.39
N LEU A 39 -1.35 -5.29 0.75
CA LEU A 39 -2.05 -5.61 -0.48
C LEU A 39 -1.26 -5.00 -1.63
N ARG A 40 -0.58 -5.82 -2.41
CA ARG A 40 0.16 -5.39 -3.61
C ARG A 40 -0.80 -5.35 -4.79
N LEU A 41 -0.95 -4.17 -5.40
CA LEU A 41 -1.81 -3.95 -6.56
C LEU A 41 -1.01 -3.90 -7.86
N GLN A 42 0.22 -3.38 -7.82
CA GLN A 42 1.14 -3.29 -8.96
C GLN A 42 2.58 -3.24 -8.47
N PRO A 43 3.57 -3.82 -9.21
CA PRO A 43 3.44 -4.58 -10.46
C PRO A 43 3.05 -6.04 -10.25
N ASN A 44 3.34 -6.61 -9.07
CA ASN A 44 3.13 -8.01 -8.74
C ASN A 44 1.97 -8.11 -7.75
N GLU A 45 0.80 -8.40 -8.28
CA GLU A 45 -0.42 -8.52 -7.49
C GLU A 45 -0.29 -9.65 -6.46
N GLY A 46 -0.65 -9.34 -5.21
CA GLY A 46 -0.51 -10.32 -4.14
C GLY A 46 -0.84 -9.78 -2.76
N ILE A 47 -0.72 -10.64 -1.78
CA ILE A 47 -1.01 -10.34 -0.38
C ILE A 47 0.16 -10.81 0.47
N VAL A 48 0.69 -9.91 1.30
CA VAL A 48 1.74 -10.24 2.26
C VAL A 48 1.23 -9.98 3.67
N LEU A 49 1.30 -10.99 4.52
CA LEU A 49 1.01 -10.86 5.94
C LEU A 49 2.32 -10.99 6.74
N LYS A 50 2.70 -9.92 7.44
CA LYS A 50 3.83 -9.91 8.37
C LYS A 50 3.30 -10.00 9.80
N PHE A 51 3.79 -10.99 10.57
CA PHE A 51 3.34 -11.22 11.95
C PHE A 51 4.43 -11.83 12.81
N GLY A 52 4.28 -11.67 14.13
CA GLY A 52 5.17 -12.31 15.09
C GLY A 52 4.80 -13.77 15.29
N MET A 53 5.78 -14.66 15.19
CA MET A 53 5.62 -16.10 15.46
C MET A 53 6.63 -16.53 16.53
N LYS A 54 6.15 -17.33 17.50
CA LYS A 54 7.01 -17.97 18.48
C LYS A 54 7.98 -18.93 17.78
N VAL A 55 9.26 -18.81 18.08
CA VAL A 55 10.26 -19.78 17.59
C VAL A 55 10.02 -21.13 18.25
N PRO A 56 9.95 -22.23 17.50
CA PRO A 56 9.88 -23.59 18.08
C PRO A 56 11.09 -23.88 18.97
N GLY A 57 10.86 -24.54 20.10
CA GLY A 57 11.91 -24.89 21.05
C GLY A 57 11.69 -24.31 22.45
N PRO A 58 12.66 -24.50 23.36
CA PRO A 58 12.60 -23.93 24.69
C PRO A 58 12.70 -22.40 24.62
N GLY A 59 12.00 -21.72 25.53
CA GLY A 59 11.96 -20.25 25.57
C GLY A 59 10.72 -19.65 24.90
N PHE A 60 10.65 -18.33 24.91
CA PHE A 60 9.52 -17.57 24.43
C PHE A 60 9.91 -16.53 23.37
N ASP A 61 10.93 -16.87 22.59
CA ASP A 61 11.43 -15.98 21.54
C ASP A 61 10.41 -15.85 20.42
N VAL A 62 10.18 -14.61 19.99
CA VAL A 62 9.29 -14.29 18.88
C VAL A 62 10.10 -13.70 17.74
N LYS A 63 9.94 -14.22 16.54
CA LYS A 63 10.50 -13.67 15.32
C LYS A 63 9.39 -13.19 14.40
N GLN A 64 9.68 -12.11 13.69
CA GLN A 64 8.78 -11.66 12.62
C GLN A 64 8.93 -12.60 11.43
N VAL A 65 7.81 -13.13 10.98
CA VAL A 65 7.71 -14.01 9.81
C VAL A 65 6.77 -13.38 8.79
N MET A 66 6.85 -13.86 7.57
CA MET A 66 6.09 -13.35 6.44
C MET A 66 5.41 -14.51 5.73
N MET A 67 4.13 -14.36 5.45
CA MET A 67 3.39 -15.17 4.49
C MET A 67 3.16 -14.33 3.25
N ASP A 68 3.63 -14.80 2.12
CA ASP A 68 3.49 -14.15 0.83
C ASP A 68 2.63 -15.03 -0.08
N PHE A 69 1.64 -14.42 -0.68
CA PHE A 69 0.80 -15.00 -1.69
C PHE A 69 0.87 -14.12 -2.94
N SER A 70 1.22 -14.71 -4.06
CA SER A 70 1.20 -14.03 -5.36
C SER A 70 0.11 -14.62 -6.25
N TYR A 71 -0.61 -13.77 -6.96
CA TYR A 71 -1.59 -14.23 -7.94
C TYR A 71 -0.94 -15.01 -9.10
N SER A 72 0.34 -14.78 -9.38
CA SER A 72 1.11 -15.57 -10.35
C SER A 72 1.22 -17.05 -9.95
N ASP A 73 1.16 -17.36 -8.66
CA ASP A 73 1.29 -18.73 -8.14
C ASP A 73 0.05 -19.58 -8.43
N LEU A 74 -1.08 -18.95 -8.77
CA LEU A 74 -2.29 -19.65 -9.16
C LEU A 74 -2.22 -20.27 -10.56
N GLY A 75 -1.12 -20.08 -11.30
CA GLY A 75 -0.94 -20.66 -12.64
C GLY A 75 -1.94 -20.13 -13.67
N GLY A 76 -2.56 -18.99 -13.38
CA GLY A 76 -3.48 -18.31 -14.29
C GLY A 76 -2.77 -17.70 -15.48
N LEU A 77 -3.52 -17.47 -16.56
CA LEU A 77 -3.08 -16.62 -17.65
C LEU A 77 -2.70 -15.25 -17.08
N PRO A 78 -1.63 -14.61 -17.62
CA PRO A 78 -1.31 -13.24 -17.22
C PRO A 78 -2.60 -12.42 -17.28
N ALA A 79 -2.85 -11.62 -16.25
CA ALA A 79 -4.03 -10.78 -16.18
C ALA A 79 -4.12 -10.02 -17.51
N GLY A 80 -5.12 -10.35 -18.31
CA GLY A 80 -5.35 -9.69 -19.60
C GLY A 80 -5.56 -8.20 -19.38
N ASP A 81 -5.54 -7.44 -20.45
CA ASP A 81 -5.87 -6.02 -20.37
C ASP A 81 -7.21 -5.84 -19.65
N ALA A 82 -7.20 -5.10 -18.54
CA ALA A 82 -8.39 -4.85 -17.74
C ALA A 82 -9.53 -4.23 -18.56
N TYR A 83 -9.20 -3.43 -19.55
CA TYR A 83 -10.19 -2.85 -20.46
C TYR A 83 -10.82 -3.89 -21.39
N ALA A 84 -10.06 -4.88 -21.85
CA ALA A 84 -10.62 -5.96 -22.67
C ALA A 84 -11.70 -6.72 -21.92
N ARG A 85 -11.47 -7.01 -20.64
CA ARG A 85 -12.45 -7.65 -19.76
C ARG A 85 -13.69 -6.79 -19.58
N LEU A 86 -13.55 -5.49 -19.30
CA LEU A 86 -14.68 -4.59 -19.14
C LEU A 86 -15.51 -4.46 -20.43
N ILE A 87 -14.85 -4.44 -21.59
CA ILE A 87 -15.55 -4.42 -22.88
C ILE A 87 -16.36 -5.72 -23.09
N GLU A 88 -15.78 -6.86 -22.77
CA GLU A 88 -16.46 -8.15 -22.84
C GLU A 88 -17.67 -8.18 -21.91
N ASP A 89 -17.52 -7.79 -20.64
CA ASP A 89 -18.60 -7.71 -19.66
C ASP A 89 -19.71 -6.75 -20.13
N CYS A 90 -19.35 -5.64 -20.77
CA CYS A 90 -20.30 -4.71 -21.36
C CYS A 90 -21.11 -5.35 -22.50
N ILE A 91 -20.48 -6.11 -23.39
CA ILE A 91 -21.16 -6.81 -24.49
C ILE A 91 -22.09 -7.90 -23.96
N GLN A 92 -21.68 -8.58 -22.89
CA GLN A 92 -22.47 -9.64 -22.26
C GLN A 92 -23.57 -9.09 -21.33
N GLY A 93 -23.55 -7.79 -21.01
CA GLY A 93 -24.47 -7.16 -20.07
C GLY A 93 -24.17 -7.47 -18.61
N ASP A 94 -22.97 -7.97 -18.31
CA ASP A 94 -22.53 -8.22 -16.93
C ASP A 94 -22.09 -6.91 -16.27
N GLN A 95 -22.79 -6.52 -15.21
CA GLN A 95 -22.55 -5.28 -14.48
C GLN A 95 -21.67 -5.45 -13.24
N THR A 96 -21.15 -6.65 -12.99
CA THR A 96 -20.46 -6.99 -11.73
C THR A 96 -19.26 -6.10 -11.46
N LEU A 97 -18.47 -5.76 -12.48
CA LEU A 97 -17.27 -4.93 -12.35
C LEU A 97 -17.52 -3.44 -12.54
N PHE A 98 -18.74 -3.03 -12.89
CA PHE A 98 -19.06 -1.63 -13.11
C PHE A 98 -19.51 -0.93 -11.84
N THR A 99 -18.99 0.26 -11.61
CA THR A 99 -19.38 1.10 -10.47
C THR A 99 -20.77 1.68 -10.72
N ARG A 100 -21.64 1.56 -9.73
CA ARG A 100 -22.98 2.15 -9.79
C ARG A 100 -22.92 3.68 -9.82
N SER A 101 -23.87 4.32 -10.50
CA SER A 101 -23.91 5.79 -10.62
C SER A 101 -24.02 6.51 -9.28
N ASP A 102 -24.79 5.97 -8.34
CA ASP A 102 -24.92 6.53 -7.00
C ASP A 102 -23.62 6.49 -6.21
N ALA A 103 -22.78 5.44 -6.38
CA ALA A 103 -21.47 5.34 -5.78
C ALA A 103 -20.50 6.37 -6.40
N VAL A 104 -20.57 6.59 -7.72
CA VAL A 104 -19.79 7.65 -8.41
C VAL A 104 -20.17 9.02 -7.86
N ASP A 105 -21.46 9.31 -7.76
CA ASP A 105 -21.94 10.58 -7.19
C ASP A 105 -21.49 10.79 -5.76
N ALA A 106 -21.56 9.75 -4.93
CA ALA A 106 -21.09 9.81 -3.54
C ALA A 106 -19.58 10.10 -3.47
N SER A 107 -18.79 9.45 -4.33
CA SER A 107 -17.36 9.69 -4.43
C SER A 107 -17.03 11.14 -4.82
N TRP A 108 -17.72 11.68 -5.80
CA TRP A 108 -17.54 13.09 -6.18
C TRP A 108 -17.96 14.05 -5.08
N ARG A 109 -19.05 13.79 -4.37
CA ARG A 109 -19.45 14.62 -3.22
C ARG A 109 -18.39 14.64 -2.12
N PHE A 110 -17.66 13.54 -1.94
CA PHE A 110 -16.57 13.46 -0.98
C PHE A 110 -15.35 14.30 -1.40
N PHE A 111 -14.97 14.25 -2.67
CA PHE A 111 -13.76 14.94 -3.15
C PHE A 111 -13.99 16.40 -3.59
N ASN A 112 -15.18 16.76 -4.02
CA ASN A 112 -15.49 18.11 -4.50
C ASN A 112 -15.12 19.23 -3.52
N PRO A 113 -15.32 19.11 -2.19
CA PRO A 113 -14.90 20.14 -1.24
C PRO A 113 -13.41 20.42 -1.29
N VAL A 114 -12.57 19.39 -1.46
CA VAL A 114 -11.11 19.54 -1.57
C VAL A 114 -10.75 20.25 -2.88
N LEU A 115 -11.33 19.83 -3.99
CA LEU A 115 -11.09 20.44 -5.30
C LEU A 115 -11.51 21.92 -5.32
N LYS A 116 -12.67 22.21 -4.71
CA LYS A 116 -13.17 23.58 -4.59
C LYS A 116 -12.24 24.44 -3.71
N TYR A 117 -11.76 23.89 -2.59
CA TYR A 117 -10.80 24.59 -1.76
C TYR A 117 -9.55 24.99 -2.54
N TRP A 118 -8.97 24.09 -3.33
CA TRP A 118 -7.79 24.40 -4.14
C TRP A 118 -8.07 25.45 -5.24
N GLN A 119 -9.26 25.46 -5.81
CA GLN A 119 -9.66 26.48 -6.79
C GLN A 119 -9.80 27.87 -6.13
N GLU A 120 -10.33 27.92 -4.92
CA GLU A 120 -10.55 29.16 -4.18
C GLU A 120 -9.29 29.69 -3.49
N HIS A 121 -8.28 28.82 -3.29
CA HIS A 121 -7.03 29.14 -2.61
C HIS A 121 -5.82 28.79 -3.49
N PRO A 122 -5.56 29.56 -4.56
CA PRO A 122 -4.43 29.29 -5.46
C PRO A 122 -3.06 29.48 -4.79
N ASP A 123 -3.02 30.11 -3.64
CA ASP A 123 -1.87 30.31 -2.76
C ASP A 123 -1.65 29.16 -1.76
N ALA A 124 -2.53 28.15 -1.77
CA ALA A 124 -2.33 26.96 -0.93
C ALA A 124 -0.98 26.30 -1.21
N PRO A 125 -0.21 25.91 -0.17
CA PRO A 125 1.12 25.38 -0.37
C PRO A 125 1.12 24.14 -1.24
N LEU A 126 1.95 24.13 -2.28
CA LEU A 126 2.22 23.01 -3.15
C LEU A 126 3.68 22.60 -2.99
N TYR A 127 3.90 21.39 -2.50
CA TYR A 127 5.23 20.89 -2.23
C TYR A 127 5.74 20.05 -3.39
N GLY A 128 6.94 20.40 -3.88
CA GLY A 128 7.66 19.61 -4.88
C GLY A 128 8.58 18.59 -4.22
N TYR A 129 8.94 17.56 -4.95
CA TYR A 129 9.93 16.58 -4.50
C TYR A 129 10.84 16.12 -5.66
N PRO A 130 12.11 15.75 -5.37
CA PRO A 130 13.04 15.27 -6.39
C PRO A 130 12.59 13.94 -7.01
N VAL A 131 12.92 13.73 -8.27
CA VAL A 131 12.74 12.45 -8.95
C VAL A 131 13.54 11.36 -8.23
N GLY A 132 12.94 10.18 -8.01
CA GLY A 132 13.58 9.07 -7.31
C GLY A 132 13.41 9.13 -5.80
N THR A 133 12.48 9.93 -5.30
CA THR A 133 12.07 9.96 -3.89
C THR A 133 10.60 9.53 -3.76
N TRP A 134 10.19 9.17 -2.55
CA TRP A 134 8.82 8.71 -2.26
C TRP A 134 7.82 9.84 -2.00
N GLY A 135 8.19 11.08 -2.24
CA GLY A 135 7.33 12.23 -2.04
C GLY A 135 7.99 13.34 -1.23
N PRO A 136 7.25 14.42 -0.96
CA PRO A 136 7.75 15.54 -0.19
C PRO A 136 7.84 15.20 1.31
N LEU A 137 8.77 15.83 2.02
CA LEU A 137 8.97 15.65 3.47
C LEU A 137 7.73 16.02 4.29
N GLU A 138 6.92 16.94 3.78
CA GLU A 138 5.68 17.38 4.40
C GLU A 138 4.64 16.25 4.48
N SER A 139 4.65 15.32 3.52
CA SER A 139 3.79 14.13 3.58
C SER A 139 4.19 13.18 4.72
N GLU A 140 5.47 13.12 5.05
CA GLU A 140 5.95 12.34 6.21
C GLU A 140 5.56 13.04 7.52
N ALA A 141 5.66 14.37 7.58
CA ALA A 141 5.25 15.14 8.75
C ALA A 141 3.77 14.95 9.03
N MET A 142 2.92 15.04 8.00
CA MET A 142 1.48 14.79 8.11
C MET A 142 1.16 13.41 8.69
N MET A 143 1.85 12.37 8.24
CA MET A 143 1.62 11.01 8.77
C MET A 143 2.05 10.87 10.23
N ARG A 144 3.19 11.47 10.61
CA ARG A 144 3.68 11.45 12.00
C ARG A 144 2.75 12.17 12.98
N GLU A 145 2.12 13.26 12.57
CA GLU A 145 1.11 13.96 13.37
C GLU A 145 -0.08 13.07 13.72
N HIS A 146 -0.39 12.10 12.85
CA HIS A 146 -1.45 11.11 13.06
C HIS A 146 -0.95 9.79 13.70
N GLY A 147 0.30 9.77 14.19
CA GLY A 147 0.90 8.58 14.79
C GLY A 147 1.14 7.45 13.80
N ALA A 148 1.24 7.75 12.51
CA ALA A 148 1.47 6.80 11.43
C ALA A 148 2.76 7.14 10.67
N GLU A 149 3.21 6.19 9.86
CA GLU A 149 4.37 6.37 8.97
C GLU A 149 4.12 5.68 7.63
N TRP A 150 4.68 6.24 6.57
CA TRP A 150 4.67 5.59 5.27
C TRP A 150 5.53 4.31 5.30
N THR A 151 5.05 3.27 4.67
CA THR A 151 5.83 2.06 4.43
C THR A 151 6.26 2.05 2.97
N ASN A 152 7.55 2.29 2.74
CA ASN A 152 8.10 2.28 1.40
C ASN A 152 8.75 0.93 1.13
N PRO A 153 8.46 0.26 0.01
CA PRO A 153 9.01 -1.05 -0.31
C PRO A 153 10.53 -1.03 -0.50
N CYS A 154 11.08 0.09 -0.94
CA CYS A 154 12.51 0.31 -1.09
C CYS A 154 12.96 1.58 -0.39
N LYS A 155 14.17 1.55 0.18
CA LYS A 155 14.75 2.75 0.79
C LYS A 155 15.29 3.74 -0.23
N ASN A 156 15.71 3.26 -1.40
CA ASN A 156 16.38 4.08 -2.40
C ASN A 156 15.90 3.73 -3.81
N LEU A 157 15.25 4.69 -4.46
CA LEU A 157 14.79 4.55 -5.86
C LEU A 157 15.86 4.93 -6.88
N THR A 158 17.05 5.38 -6.44
CA THR A 158 18.11 5.84 -7.33
C THR A 158 19.00 4.71 -7.83
N ASN A 159 19.10 3.60 -7.11
CA ASN A 159 19.89 2.43 -7.52
C ASN A 159 19.05 1.51 -8.39
N THR A 160 19.48 1.37 -9.64
CA THR A 160 18.86 0.48 -10.63
C THR A 160 19.16 -1.00 -10.37
N ASP A 161 20.09 -1.30 -9.47
CA ASP A 161 20.61 -2.65 -9.21
C ASP A 161 20.09 -3.28 -7.90
N GLU A 162 19.45 -2.51 -7.04
CA GLU A 162 18.74 -3.05 -5.88
C GLU A 162 17.30 -3.37 -6.28
N TYR A 163 17.02 -4.65 -6.49
CA TYR A 163 15.64 -5.14 -6.54
C TYR A 163 14.95 -4.73 -5.23
N CYS A 164 13.89 -3.95 -5.36
CA CYS A 164 12.94 -3.87 -4.28
C CYS A 164 12.42 -5.29 -4.06
N GLU A 165 12.63 -5.87 -2.88
CA GLU A 165 11.94 -7.10 -2.48
C GLU A 165 10.44 -6.76 -2.41
N LEU A 166 9.78 -6.99 -3.52
CA LEU A 166 8.33 -6.86 -3.67
C LEU A 166 7.70 -8.20 -3.39
#